data_4093136cd314b98db66c6bee7d191313
#
_entry.id   4093136cd314b98db66c6bee7d191313
#
_cell.length_a   1.000
_cell.length_b   1.000
_cell.length_c   1.000
_cell.angle_alpha   90.00
_cell.angle_beta   90.00
_cell.angle_gamma   90.00
#
_symmetry.space_group_name_H-M   'P 1'
#
loop_
_entity.id
_entity.type
_entity.pdbx_description
1 polymer ?
#
loop_
_entity_poly.entity_id
_entity_poly.type
_entity_poly.pdbx_seq_one_letter_code
_entity_poly.pdbx_strand_id
1 'polypeptide(L)'
;KLISETIRLGKKELLRKKMTFFEKLLNSLVNLLVRKKVKKQFGGNLRAFISGGGALDKEIGEFLNAIGLPTLQGYGLTETSPVVSCNPIHKIKVETVGPPFKGNEVKIAEDGEILVKGENVMLGYWNKKEDTANVIKDGWLYTGDIGEIDPEGYLKITDRKKDIIVSAGGDNISP
;
A
#
# COMPACT_ATOMS: atom_id res chain seq x y z
N LYS A 1 -21.01 -21.85 0.26
CA LYS A 1 -20.40 -22.45 -0.94
C LYS A 1 -20.13 -21.39 -2.04
N LEU A 2 -21.13 -20.54 -2.43
CA LEU A 2 -20.93 -19.53 -3.47
C LEU A 2 -19.94 -18.43 -3.04
N ILE A 3 -20.01 -17.95 -1.80
CA ILE A 3 -19.07 -16.95 -1.24
C ILE A 3 -17.65 -17.48 -1.19
N SER A 4 -17.45 -18.72 -0.74
CA SER A 4 -16.11 -19.33 -0.69
C SER A 4 -15.48 -19.44 -2.09
N GLU A 5 -16.27 -19.78 -3.12
CA GLU A 5 -15.81 -19.79 -4.51
C GLU A 5 -15.49 -18.38 -5.02
N THR A 6 -16.29 -17.38 -4.63
CA THR A 6 -16.01 -15.97 -4.98
C THR A 6 -14.66 -15.52 -4.41
N ILE A 7 -14.39 -15.84 -3.15
CA ILE A 7 -13.12 -15.51 -2.48
C ILE A 7 -11.96 -16.26 -3.16
N ARG A 8 -12.09 -17.57 -3.37
CA ARG A 8 -11.05 -18.38 -4.02
C ARG A 8 -10.67 -17.85 -5.40
N LEU A 9 -11.68 -17.60 -6.24
CA LEU A 9 -11.45 -17.11 -7.59
C LEU A 9 -10.96 -15.66 -7.61
N GLY A 10 -11.46 -14.82 -6.71
CA GLY A 10 -11.00 -13.45 -6.57
C GLY A 10 -9.55 -13.33 -6.11
N LYS A 11 -9.13 -14.14 -5.13
CA LYS A 11 -7.72 -14.23 -4.73
C LYS A 11 -6.84 -14.72 -5.89
N LYS A 12 -7.33 -15.70 -6.67
CA LYS A 12 -6.60 -16.20 -7.85
C LYS A 12 -6.42 -15.12 -8.92
N GLU A 13 -7.45 -14.30 -9.15
CA GLU A 13 -7.44 -13.16 -10.07
C GLU A 13 -6.49 -12.05 -9.59
N LEU A 14 -6.58 -11.66 -8.32
CA LEU A 14 -5.73 -10.66 -7.67
C LEU A 14 -4.24 -11.03 -7.78
N LEU A 15 -3.91 -12.29 -7.52
CA LEU A 15 -2.55 -12.84 -7.62
C LEU A 15 -2.14 -13.17 -9.06
N ARG A 16 -2.96 -12.83 -10.06
CA ARG A 16 -2.71 -13.09 -11.50
C ARG A 16 -2.36 -14.54 -11.83
N LYS A 17 -2.88 -15.48 -11.08
CA LYS A 17 -2.72 -16.91 -11.31
C LYS A 17 -3.55 -17.36 -12.51
N LYS A 18 -3.02 -18.31 -13.31
CA LYS A 18 -3.75 -18.87 -14.45
C LYS A 18 -5.06 -19.52 -14.00
N MET A 19 -6.15 -19.18 -14.68
CA MET A 19 -7.47 -19.78 -14.49
C MET A 19 -7.78 -20.72 -15.65
N THR A 20 -8.39 -21.86 -15.34
CA THR A 20 -8.95 -22.77 -16.36
C THR A 20 -10.17 -22.13 -17.02
N PHE A 21 -10.62 -22.69 -18.14
CA PHE A 21 -11.83 -22.21 -18.83
C PHE A 21 -13.06 -22.23 -17.92
N PHE A 22 -13.27 -23.33 -17.19
CA PHE A 22 -14.39 -23.45 -16.25
C PHE A 22 -14.29 -22.44 -15.07
N GLU A 23 -13.09 -22.18 -14.57
CA GLU A 23 -12.88 -21.16 -13.54
C GLU A 23 -13.23 -19.74 -14.04
N LYS A 24 -12.88 -19.43 -15.30
CA LYS A 24 -13.26 -18.14 -15.90
C LYS A 24 -14.77 -17.98 -16.02
N LEU A 25 -15.46 -19.02 -16.46
CA LEU A 25 -16.92 -19.04 -16.55
C LEU A 25 -17.56 -18.87 -15.17
N LEU A 26 -17.09 -19.64 -14.18
CA LEU A 26 -17.56 -19.52 -12.79
C LEU A 26 -17.23 -18.15 -12.20
N ASN A 27 -16.07 -17.59 -12.48
CA ASN A 27 -15.68 -16.25 -12.04
C ASN A 27 -16.60 -15.16 -12.59
N SER A 28 -17.02 -15.29 -13.85
CA SER A 28 -18.02 -14.41 -14.46
C SER A 28 -19.39 -14.52 -13.77
N LEU A 29 -19.81 -15.74 -13.43
CA LEU A 29 -21.06 -15.99 -12.72
C LEU A 29 -21.05 -15.40 -11.30
N VAL A 30 -19.98 -15.65 -10.51
CA VAL A 30 -19.88 -15.09 -9.15
C VAL A 30 -19.69 -13.58 -9.18
N ASN A 31 -19.12 -13.01 -10.24
CA ASN A 31 -19.06 -11.56 -10.41
C ASN A 31 -20.48 -10.96 -10.50
N LEU A 32 -21.36 -11.59 -11.27
CA LEU A 32 -22.75 -11.15 -11.43
C LEU A 32 -23.56 -11.36 -10.14
N LEU A 33 -23.47 -12.56 -9.55
CA LEU A 33 -24.36 -12.95 -8.44
C LEU A 33 -23.91 -12.44 -7.08
N VAL A 34 -22.60 -12.23 -6.87
CA VAL A 34 -22.03 -11.83 -5.59
C VAL A 34 -21.42 -10.45 -5.66
N ARG A 35 -20.32 -10.25 -6.44
CA ARG A 35 -19.54 -9.01 -6.40
C ARG A 35 -20.37 -7.77 -6.78
N LYS A 36 -21.20 -7.87 -7.82
CA LYS A 36 -22.12 -6.76 -8.19
C LYS A 36 -23.13 -6.45 -7.08
N LYS A 37 -23.66 -7.47 -6.38
CA LYS A 37 -24.57 -7.26 -5.26
C LYS A 37 -23.86 -6.63 -4.07
N VAL A 38 -22.66 -7.10 -3.72
CA VAL A 38 -21.83 -6.49 -2.67
C VAL A 38 -21.57 -5.03 -3.00
N LYS A 39 -21.10 -4.72 -4.22
CA LYS A 39 -20.82 -3.35 -4.65
C LYS A 39 -22.08 -2.46 -4.61
N LYS A 40 -23.27 -3.01 -4.89
CA LYS A 40 -24.54 -2.27 -4.81
C LYS A 40 -24.86 -1.81 -3.39
N GLN A 41 -24.43 -2.53 -2.33
CA GLN A 41 -24.62 -2.11 -0.94
C GLN A 41 -23.82 -0.83 -0.61
N PHE A 42 -22.80 -0.54 -1.38
CA PHE A 42 -22.00 0.70 -1.32
C PHE A 42 -22.43 1.73 -2.38
N GLY A 43 -23.73 1.73 -2.76
CA GLY A 43 -24.29 2.69 -3.72
C GLY A 43 -24.02 2.37 -5.19
N GLY A 44 -23.34 1.28 -5.52
CA GLY A 44 -23.08 0.81 -6.89
C GLY A 44 -21.98 1.55 -7.66
N ASN A 45 -21.65 2.79 -7.26
CA ASN A 45 -20.68 3.66 -7.94
C ASN A 45 -19.28 3.64 -7.31
N LEU A 46 -19.10 2.85 -6.23
CA LEU A 46 -17.80 2.71 -5.59
C LEU A 46 -16.74 2.23 -6.59
N ARG A 47 -15.67 3.00 -6.76
CA ARG A 47 -14.53 2.61 -7.62
C ARG A 47 -13.50 1.83 -6.82
N ALA A 48 -13.10 2.37 -5.66
CA ALA A 48 -12.17 1.72 -4.74
C ALA A 48 -12.29 2.34 -3.35
N PHE A 49 -11.87 1.59 -2.34
CA PHE A 49 -11.46 2.12 -1.04
C PHE A 49 -9.98 2.47 -1.09
N ILE A 50 -9.60 3.53 -0.40
CA ILE A 50 -8.20 3.89 -0.16
C ILE A 50 -7.92 3.65 1.31
N SER A 51 -6.96 2.79 1.60
CA SER A 51 -6.45 2.54 2.94
C SER A 51 -5.10 3.23 3.10
N GLY A 52 -4.97 4.05 4.13
CA GLY A 52 -3.74 4.79 4.43
C GLY A 52 -3.64 5.12 5.91
N GLY A 53 -2.45 5.57 6.36
CA GLY A 53 -2.19 5.91 7.76
C GLY A 53 -1.90 4.72 8.68
N GLY A 54 -1.94 3.50 8.17
CA GLY A 54 -1.61 2.27 8.89
C GLY A 54 -1.55 1.07 7.96
N ALA A 55 -0.91 0.00 8.38
CA ALA A 55 -0.83 -1.23 7.60
C ALA A 55 -2.22 -1.90 7.51
N LEU A 56 -2.62 -2.28 6.30
CA LEU A 56 -3.79 -3.11 6.07
C LEU A 56 -3.39 -4.57 6.19
N ASP A 57 -4.10 -5.32 7.03
CA ASP A 57 -3.90 -6.76 7.11
C ASP A 57 -4.04 -7.42 5.74
N LYS A 58 -3.10 -8.31 5.41
CA LYS A 58 -3.04 -8.97 4.11
C LYS A 58 -4.30 -9.76 3.78
N GLU A 59 -4.81 -10.54 4.75
CA GLU A 59 -5.97 -11.40 4.53
C GLU A 59 -7.23 -10.57 4.31
N ILE A 60 -7.35 -9.46 5.07
CA ILE A 60 -8.45 -8.48 4.91
C ILE A 60 -8.36 -7.81 3.54
N GLY A 61 -7.17 -7.35 3.15
CA GLY A 61 -6.95 -6.74 1.84
C GLY A 61 -7.26 -7.69 0.68
N GLU A 62 -6.78 -8.94 0.75
CA GLU A 62 -7.11 -9.97 -0.24
C GLU A 62 -8.61 -10.30 -0.28
N PHE A 63 -9.25 -10.40 0.89
CA PHE A 63 -10.69 -10.68 1.01
C PHE A 63 -11.53 -9.58 0.37
N LEU A 64 -11.29 -8.32 0.72
CA LEU A 64 -12.04 -7.18 0.18
C LEU A 64 -11.93 -7.12 -1.35
N ASN A 65 -10.72 -7.24 -1.87
CA ASN A 65 -10.50 -7.26 -3.32
C ASN A 65 -11.21 -8.46 -3.98
N ALA A 66 -11.14 -9.65 -3.36
CA ALA A 66 -11.74 -10.87 -3.90
C ALA A 66 -13.27 -10.79 -3.99
N ILE A 67 -13.93 -10.12 -3.04
CA ILE A 67 -15.41 -9.97 -3.03
C ILE A 67 -15.91 -8.81 -3.89
N GLY A 68 -15.03 -8.11 -4.61
CA GLY A 68 -15.39 -7.04 -5.54
C GLY A 68 -15.41 -5.64 -4.93
N LEU A 69 -14.74 -5.44 -3.81
CA LEU A 69 -14.47 -4.14 -3.17
C LEU A 69 -12.99 -3.79 -3.32
N PRO A 70 -12.56 -3.23 -4.46
CA PRO A 70 -11.16 -2.87 -4.65
C PRO A 70 -10.67 -2.01 -3.50
N THR A 71 -9.63 -2.45 -2.82
CA THR A 71 -9.02 -1.75 -1.69
C THR A 71 -7.56 -1.53 -2.00
N LEU A 72 -7.18 -0.25 -2.10
CA LEU A 72 -5.85 0.20 -2.48
C LEU A 72 -5.14 0.71 -1.23
N GLN A 73 -3.94 0.23 -0.98
CA GLN A 73 -3.09 0.86 0.03
C GLN A 73 -2.33 2.02 -0.56
N GLY A 74 -2.29 3.14 0.16
CA GLY A 74 -1.45 4.29 -0.12
C GLY A 74 -0.56 4.61 1.07
N TYR A 75 0.54 5.29 0.79
CA TYR A 75 1.52 5.73 1.77
C TYR A 75 1.76 7.22 1.67
N GLY A 76 1.99 7.80 2.82
CA GLY A 76 2.42 9.17 2.98
C GLY A 76 2.33 9.65 4.42
N LEU A 77 2.79 10.86 4.62
CA LEU A 77 2.91 11.50 5.91
C LEU A 77 2.32 12.91 5.83
N THR A 78 2.07 13.53 6.97
CA THR A 78 1.70 14.96 7.01
C THR A 78 2.77 15.81 6.30
N GLU A 79 4.02 15.43 6.47
CA GLU A 79 5.20 16.04 5.86
C GLU A 79 5.26 15.89 4.33
N THR A 80 4.40 15.08 3.73
CA THR A 80 4.33 14.84 2.27
C THR A 80 2.98 15.24 1.65
N SER A 81 2.14 16.00 2.33
CA SER A 81 0.90 16.68 1.90
C SER A 81 -0.16 15.84 1.17
N PRO A 82 -0.65 14.73 1.64
CA PRO A 82 -0.06 13.70 2.48
C PRO A 82 0.53 12.52 1.70
N VAL A 83 0.26 12.39 0.36
CA VAL A 83 0.42 11.13 -0.36
C VAL A 83 1.69 11.05 -1.18
N VAL A 84 2.48 10.00 -0.96
CA VAL A 84 3.69 9.68 -1.72
C VAL A 84 3.40 8.63 -2.80
N SER A 85 2.71 7.55 -2.43
CA SER A 85 2.43 6.41 -3.31
C SER A 85 1.05 5.82 -3.07
N CYS A 86 0.52 5.10 -4.05
CA CYS A 86 -0.72 4.33 -3.91
C CYS A 86 -0.76 3.19 -4.93
N ASN A 87 -1.37 2.08 -4.54
CA ASN A 87 -1.64 0.97 -5.45
C ASN A 87 -2.57 1.42 -6.59
N PRO A 88 -2.21 1.16 -7.85
CA PRO A 88 -3.10 1.43 -8.98
C PRO A 88 -4.21 0.36 -9.05
N ILE A 89 -5.44 0.80 -9.33
CA ILE A 89 -6.63 -0.07 -9.34
C ILE A 89 -6.53 -1.27 -10.32
N HIS A 90 -5.77 -1.10 -11.40
CA HIS A 90 -5.57 -2.14 -12.42
C HIS A 90 -4.48 -3.16 -12.07
N LYS A 91 -3.69 -2.90 -11.03
CA LYS A 91 -2.58 -3.78 -10.61
C LYS A 91 -2.31 -3.63 -9.11
N ILE A 92 -3.19 -4.19 -8.31
CA ILE A 92 -3.09 -4.13 -6.85
C ILE A 92 -2.12 -5.21 -6.36
N LYS A 93 -1.14 -4.81 -5.54
CA LYS A 93 -0.29 -5.71 -4.75
C LYS A 93 -0.56 -5.43 -3.27
N VAL A 94 -1.33 -6.29 -2.62
CA VAL A 94 -1.89 -6.04 -1.28
C VAL A 94 -0.83 -5.77 -0.21
N GLU A 95 0.35 -6.37 -0.33
CA GLU A 95 1.46 -6.19 0.63
C GLU A 95 2.31 -4.95 0.36
N THR A 96 1.91 -4.10 -0.58
CA THR A 96 2.63 -2.89 -0.95
C THR A 96 1.73 -1.66 -0.86
N VAL A 97 2.34 -0.51 -0.83
CA VAL A 97 1.66 0.79 -0.89
C VAL A 97 1.71 1.41 -2.30
N GLY A 98 2.06 0.57 -3.30
CA GLY A 98 2.08 0.98 -4.71
C GLY A 98 3.33 1.76 -5.13
N PRO A 99 3.41 2.11 -6.42
CA PRO A 99 4.47 2.96 -6.94
C PRO A 99 4.26 4.41 -6.51
N PRO A 100 5.35 5.20 -6.40
CA PRO A 100 5.27 6.63 -6.17
C PRO A 100 4.43 7.34 -7.24
N PHE A 101 3.69 8.38 -6.85
CA PHE A 101 3.01 9.23 -7.81
C PHE A 101 4.02 10.02 -8.66
N LYS A 102 3.61 10.36 -9.87
CA LYS A 102 4.40 11.19 -10.76
C LYS A 102 4.75 12.53 -10.07
N GLY A 103 6.02 12.87 -10.06
CA GLY A 103 6.54 14.06 -9.37
C GLY A 103 7.14 13.76 -8.00
N ASN A 104 6.95 12.56 -7.47
CA ASN A 104 7.61 12.10 -6.26
C ASN A 104 8.77 11.15 -6.62
N GLU A 105 9.93 11.45 -6.09
CA GLU A 105 11.08 10.55 -6.11
C GLU A 105 11.16 9.83 -4.76
N VAL A 106 11.36 8.51 -4.80
CA VAL A 106 11.54 7.69 -3.61
C VAL A 106 12.80 6.85 -3.77
N LYS A 107 13.62 6.81 -2.73
CA LYS A 107 14.78 5.91 -2.64
C LYS A 107 14.89 5.30 -1.26
N ILE A 108 15.61 4.20 -1.17
CA ILE A 108 15.92 3.53 0.10
C ILE A 108 17.37 3.86 0.47
N ALA A 109 17.57 4.37 1.67
CA ALA A 109 18.91 4.63 2.21
C ALA A 109 19.62 3.33 2.59
N GLU A 110 20.92 3.42 2.91
CA GLU A 110 21.74 2.25 3.28
C GLU A 110 21.21 1.51 4.53
N ASP A 111 20.59 2.25 5.44
CA ASP A 111 19.95 1.71 6.65
C ASP A 111 18.52 1.24 6.45
N GLY A 112 18.02 1.23 5.19
CA GLY A 112 16.68 0.83 4.82
C GLY A 112 15.62 1.92 4.95
N GLU A 113 15.96 3.14 5.39
CA GLU A 113 15.01 4.24 5.53
C GLU A 113 14.49 4.72 4.18
N ILE A 114 13.18 4.95 4.11
CA ILE A 114 12.52 5.52 2.95
C ILE A 114 12.79 7.01 2.91
N LEU A 115 13.38 7.48 1.81
CA LEU A 115 13.60 8.90 1.55
C LEU A 115 12.68 9.37 0.43
N VAL A 116 12.06 10.53 0.63
CA VAL A 116 11.12 11.13 -0.32
C VAL A 116 11.60 12.52 -0.75
N LYS A 117 11.49 12.79 -2.05
CA LYS A 117 11.71 14.11 -2.63
C LYS A 117 10.60 14.42 -3.62
N GLY A 118 10.06 15.65 -3.58
CA GLY A 118 8.98 16.07 -4.48
C GLY A 118 8.37 17.38 -4.01
N GLU A 119 7.52 17.95 -4.86
CA GLU A 119 6.81 19.19 -4.55
C GLU A 119 5.79 19.04 -3.40
N ASN A 120 5.43 17.81 -3.08
CA ASN A 120 4.55 17.47 -1.96
C ASN A 120 5.26 17.47 -0.61
N VAL A 121 6.59 17.53 -0.57
CA VAL A 121 7.36 17.59 0.69
C VAL A 121 7.18 18.97 1.31
N MET A 122 6.90 18.99 2.62
CA MET A 122 6.72 20.21 3.40
C MET A 122 7.93 21.15 3.32
N LEU A 123 7.70 22.44 3.51
CA LEU A 123 8.79 23.44 3.64
C LEU A 123 9.55 23.30 4.98
N GLY A 124 8.91 22.72 5.99
CA GLY A 124 9.48 22.49 7.32
C GLY A 124 8.44 22.59 8.43
N TYR A 125 8.87 22.30 9.63
CA TYR A 125 8.05 22.48 10.84
C TYR A 125 7.99 23.94 11.28
N TRP A 126 6.79 24.40 11.64
CA TRP A 126 6.57 25.78 12.05
C TRP A 126 7.42 26.15 13.27
N ASN A 127 8.24 27.21 13.12
CA ASN A 127 9.19 27.71 14.15
C ASN A 127 10.18 26.67 14.70
N LYS A 128 10.46 25.57 13.98
CA LYS A 128 11.33 24.48 14.39
C LYS A 128 12.39 24.19 13.34
N LYS A 129 13.33 25.12 13.18
CA LYS A 129 14.39 25.02 12.15
C LYS A 129 15.29 23.81 12.34
N GLU A 130 15.67 23.51 13.61
CA GLU A 130 16.53 22.37 13.94
C GLU A 130 15.82 21.04 13.63
N ASP A 131 14.55 20.88 14.06
CA ASP A 131 13.76 19.69 13.77
C ASP A 131 13.60 19.51 12.25
N THR A 132 13.41 20.61 11.51
CA THR A 132 13.33 20.58 10.04
C THR A 132 14.65 20.11 9.42
N ALA A 133 15.79 20.67 9.86
CA ALA A 133 17.09 20.29 9.35
C ALA A 133 17.47 18.82 9.69
N ASN A 134 16.90 18.27 10.76
CA ASN A 134 17.11 16.88 11.12
C ASN A 134 16.42 15.91 10.15
N VAL A 135 15.26 16.30 9.58
CA VAL A 135 14.46 15.42 8.72
C VAL A 135 14.55 15.77 7.23
N ILE A 136 14.93 16.99 6.85
CA ILE A 136 15.12 17.39 5.44
C ILE A 136 16.61 17.68 5.21
N LYS A 137 17.27 16.85 4.39
CA LYS A 137 18.69 16.98 4.06
C LYS A 137 18.86 16.86 2.54
N ASP A 138 19.54 17.81 1.92
CA ASP A 138 19.80 17.86 0.48
C ASP A 138 18.54 17.71 -0.38
N GLY A 139 17.40 18.24 0.12
CA GLY A 139 16.11 18.17 -0.54
C GLY A 139 15.38 16.83 -0.39
N TRP A 140 15.90 15.90 0.41
CA TRP A 140 15.25 14.64 0.74
C TRP A 140 14.67 14.67 2.14
N LEU A 141 13.40 14.28 2.25
CA LEU A 141 12.75 14.03 3.53
C LEU A 141 13.11 12.61 4.01
N TYR A 142 13.66 12.51 5.20
CA TYR A 142 13.89 11.29 5.93
C TYR A 142 12.63 10.95 6.70
N THR A 143 11.92 9.92 6.26
CA THR A 143 10.55 9.64 6.72
C THR A 143 10.48 8.99 8.10
N GLY A 144 11.55 8.33 8.52
CA GLY A 144 11.56 7.47 9.71
C GLY A 144 10.88 6.12 9.50
N ASP A 145 10.41 5.82 8.30
CA ASP A 145 9.84 4.53 7.92
C ASP A 145 10.88 3.70 7.17
N ILE A 146 10.90 2.39 7.40
CA ILE A 146 11.79 1.42 6.74
C ILE A 146 11.01 0.70 5.66
N GLY A 147 11.65 0.43 4.53
CA GLY A 147 10.97 -0.26 3.43
C GLY A 147 11.88 -0.70 2.31
N GLU A 148 11.25 -1.26 1.30
CA GLU A 148 11.89 -1.76 0.09
C GLU A 148 11.10 -1.39 -1.16
N ILE A 149 11.78 -1.34 -2.30
CA ILE A 149 11.14 -1.13 -3.61
C ILE A 149 11.35 -2.41 -4.42
N ASP A 150 10.24 -3.01 -4.88
CA ASP A 150 10.32 -4.20 -5.69
C ASP A 150 10.77 -3.91 -7.13
N PRO A 151 11.15 -4.94 -7.94
CA PRO A 151 11.61 -4.75 -9.32
C PRO A 151 10.58 -4.07 -10.24
N GLU A 152 9.31 -4.01 -9.85
CA GLU A 152 8.26 -3.33 -10.61
C GLU A 152 8.02 -1.89 -10.12
N GLY A 153 8.82 -1.40 -9.15
CA GLY A 153 8.74 -0.05 -8.60
C GLY A 153 7.67 0.14 -7.51
N TYR A 154 7.16 -0.96 -6.94
CA TYR A 154 6.19 -0.87 -5.83
C TYR A 154 6.93 -0.72 -4.50
N LEU A 155 6.54 0.29 -3.74
CA LEU A 155 7.04 0.53 -2.39
C LEU A 155 6.32 -0.39 -1.40
N LYS A 156 7.08 -1.00 -0.50
CA LYS A 156 6.58 -1.79 0.62
C LYS A 156 7.19 -1.25 1.91
N ILE A 157 6.34 -0.93 2.87
CA ILE A 157 6.74 -0.53 4.21
C ILE A 157 6.97 -1.81 5.00
N THR A 158 8.10 -1.93 5.65
CA THR A 158 8.45 -3.12 6.45
C THR A 158 8.49 -2.84 7.93
N ASP A 159 8.82 -1.60 8.32
CA ASP A 159 8.95 -1.24 9.73
C ASP A 159 8.93 0.27 9.94
N ARG A 160 9.04 0.69 11.21
CA ARG A 160 9.26 2.07 11.64
C ARG A 160 10.57 2.20 12.40
N LYS A 161 11.44 3.11 11.97
CA LYS A 161 12.78 3.29 12.55
C LYS A 161 12.76 3.61 14.05
N LYS A 162 11.70 4.31 14.53
CA LYS A 162 11.53 4.64 15.95
C LYS A 162 11.06 3.46 16.81
N ASP A 163 10.47 2.45 16.18
CA ASP A 163 9.89 1.29 16.86
C ASP A 163 10.90 0.12 16.88
N ILE A 164 12.00 0.23 16.14
CA ILE A 164 13.08 -0.78 16.14
C ILE A 164 13.83 -0.73 17.46
N ILE A 165 13.77 -1.81 18.20
CA ILE A 165 14.58 -2.04 19.41
C ILE A 165 15.87 -2.75 18.99
N VAL A 166 17.02 -2.10 19.21
CA VAL A 166 18.31 -2.74 18.99
C VAL A 166 18.65 -3.58 20.22
N SER A 167 18.75 -4.92 20.07
CA SER A 167 19.15 -5.82 21.15
C SER A 167 20.61 -5.55 21.57
N ALA A 168 21.00 -6.00 22.76
CA ALA A 168 22.40 -5.92 23.23
C ALA A 168 23.40 -6.66 22.33
N GLY A 169 22.92 -7.56 21.47
CA GLY A 169 23.71 -8.28 20.47
C GLY A 169 23.80 -7.58 19.10
N GLY A 170 23.13 -6.43 18.94
CA GLY A 170 23.12 -5.67 17.69
C GLY A 170 22.01 -6.07 16.71
N ASP A 171 21.13 -7.00 17.07
CA ASP A 171 19.99 -7.39 16.22
C ASP A 171 18.86 -6.38 16.33
N ASN A 172 18.28 -6.01 15.19
CA ASN A 172 17.09 -5.18 15.11
C ASN A 172 15.86 -6.04 15.39
N ILE A 173 15.10 -5.69 16.43
CA ILE A 173 13.84 -6.34 16.79
C ILE A 173 12.71 -5.35 16.52
N SER A 174 11.79 -5.73 15.62
CA SER A 174 10.53 -5.02 15.43
C SER A 174 9.50 -5.55 16.43
N PRO A 175 8.77 -4.68 17.15
CA PRO A 175 7.73 -5.08 18.09
C PRO A 175 6.51 -5.71 17.41
#